data_2149c81898b3023d6fe37eb13ec8f9bf
#
_entry.id   2149c81898b3023d6fe37eb13ec8f9bf
#
_cell.length_a   1.000
_cell.length_b   1.000
_cell.length_c   1.000
_cell.angle_alpha   90.00
_cell.angle_beta   90.00
_cell.angle_gamma   90.00
#
_symmetry.space_group_name_H-M   'P 1'
#
loop_
_entity.id
_entity.type
_entity.pdbx_description
1 polymer ?
#
loop_
_entity_poly.entity_id
_entity_poly.type
_entity_poly.pdbx_seq_one_letter_code
_entity_poly.pdbx_strand_id
1 'polypeptide(L)'
;MKKLTTIMLILVMLLCSGCLPALGEAAETAGTAPMIPYRFASAEEGRELMLTNKTYFDTFNANKLGFVMHKDDVSLAEYLEFAGQQVLEWTKTEKELIDRCMAIVEASFANNGWKMPPLETVVFIRTTMQEEAGAFGYTHGTQIYISGDLEQYAALAPEQIDIPVATILAHEMFHCLTRCNPDFRKDMYSIIHFTVEDEEYELPASVSEYYIANPDVEHHNAHATFLIDGKETECYTAFVTTKHCENEDESFMNFGVTALVPVDGTDVWYTMEQASNFDDVFGKNTGYVIDPEECLADNFSYAVIYGEKGPEGNGYPNPEIISAMQAWLNNEQ
;
A
#
# COMPACT_ATOMS: atom_id res chain seq x y z
N MET A 1 -8.60 -25.40 -2.14
CA MET A 1 -8.64 -25.24 -0.67
C MET A 1 -7.35 -24.64 -0.07
N LYS A 2 -6.27 -24.35 -0.86
CA LYS A 2 -5.01 -23.72 -0.37
C LYS A 2 -4.93 -22.22 -0.69
N LYS A 3 -5.79 -21.66 -1.57
CA LYS A 3 -5.81 -20.23 -1.92
C LYS A 3 -6.40 -19.31 -0.83
N LEU A 4 -7.01 -19.87 0.22
CA LEU A 4 -7.60 -19.10 1.33
C LEU A 4 -6.56 -18.64 2.37
N THR A 5 -5.31 -19.12 2.30
CA THR A 5 -4.38 -19.04 3.44
C THR A 5 -3.58 -17.74 3.47
N THR A 6 -3.31 -17.08 2.35
CA THR A 6 -2.43 -15.90 2.31
C THR A 6 -3.22 -14.59 2.50
N ILE A 7 -4.36 -14.46 1.85
CA ILE A 7 -5.29 -13.32 2.08
C ILE A 7 -5.85 -13.35 3.51
N MET A 8 -6.05 -14.55 4.05
CA MET A 8 -6.42 -14.76 5.44
C MET A 8 -5.35 -14.31 6.44
N LEU A 9 -4.06 -14.22 6.06
CA LEU A 9 -3.01 -13.84 7.01
C LEU A 9 -3.02 -12.33 7.32
N ILE A 10 -3.24 -11.46 6.36
CA ILE A 10 -3.37 -9.99 6.59
C ILE A 10 -4.70 -9.69 7.31
N LEU A 11 -5.80 -10.28 6.88
CA LEU A 11 -7.10 -10.09 7.53
C LEU A 11 -7.23 -10.85 8.87
N VAL A 12 -6.56 -12.02 9.03
CA VAL A 12 -6.56 -12.80 10.29
C VAL A 12 -5.69 -12.16 11.37
N MET A 13 -4.62 -11.43 11.03
CA MET A 13 -3.93 -10.60 12.03
C MET A 13 -4.82 -9.48 12.58
N LEU A 14 -5.73 -8.95 11.76
CA LEU A 14 -6.72 -7.93 12.17
C LEU A 14 -7.94 -8.53 12.92
N LEU A 15 -8.31 -9.79 12.67
CA LEU A 15 -9.50 -10.42 13.27
C LEU A 15 -9.26 -11.12 14.62
N CYS A 16 -8.00 -11.33 15.03
CA CYS A 16 -7.69 -12.02 16.30
C CYS A 16 -7.72 -11.12 17.54
N SER A 17 -7.98 -9.82 17.40
CA SER A 17 -7.97 -8.87 18.53
C SER A 17 -9.38 -8.59 19.02
N GLY A 18 -9.80 -9.35 20.01
CA GLY A 18 -11.12 -9.22 20.64
C GLY A 18 -11.26 -8.04 21.60
N CYS A 19 -11.01 -6.80 21.19
CA CYS A 19 -11.44 -5.59 21.88
C CYS A 19 -11.45 -4.42 20.90
N LEU A 20 -12.57 -4.21 20.22
CA LEU A 20 -12.79 -2.97 19.49
C LEU A 20 -12.95 -1.82 20.51
N PRO A 21 -12.20 -0.72 20.38
CA PRO A 21 -12.54 0.48 21.14
C PRO A 21 -13.92 0.95 20.70
N ALA A 22 -14.77 1.31 21.64
CA ALA A 22 -16.05 1.91 21.34
C ALA A 22 -15.81 3.24 20.62
N LEU A 23 -15.98 3.24 19.30
CA LEU A 23 -16.09 4.46 18.52
C LEU A 23 -17.35 5.18 18.99
N GLY A 24 -17.22 6.45 19.37
CA GLY A 24 -18.36 7.29 19.68
C GLY A 24 -19.37 7.22 18.53
N GLU A 25 -20.68 7.24 18.87
CA GLU A 25 -21.77 7.24 17.88
C GLU A 25 -21.44 8.19 16.74
N ALA A 26 -21.44 7.66 15.50
CA ALA A 26 -21.28 8.47 14.31
C ALA A 26 -22.36 9.56 14.30
N ALA A 27 -21.95 10.82 14.39
CA ALA A 27 -22.89 11.93 14.33
C ALA A 27 -23.55 11.88 12.93
N GLU A 28 -24.88 11.89 12.89
CA GLU A 28 -25.62 12.11 11.64
C GLU A 28 -25.19 13.45 11.04
N THR A 29 -24.27 13.42 10.09
CA THR A 29 -23.84 14.63 9.37
C THR A 29 -24.87 14.98 8.31
N ALA A 30 -25.72 15.94 8.63
CA ALA A 30 -26.63 16.53 7.66
C ALA A 30 -25.83 17.31 6.60
N GLY A 31 -25.74 16.78 5.38
CA GLY A 31 -25.68 17.58 4.14
C GLY A 31 -24.43 18.40 3.85
N THR A 32 -23.26 18.13 4.44
CA THR A 32 -21.98 18.68 3.97
C THR A 32 -21.39 17.77 2.89
N ALA A 33 -20.77 18.35 1.85
CA ALA A 33 -20.03 17.58 0.87
C ALA A 33 -18.96 16.72 1.60
N PRO A 34 -18.66 15.50 1.12
CA PRO A 34 -17.63 14.67 1.73
C PRO A 34 -16.30 15.42 1.76
N MET A 35 -15.53 15.26 2.84
CA MET A 35 -14.21 15.88 2.99
C MET A 35 -13.24 15.34 1.94
N ILE A 36 -13.40 14.06 1.61
CA ILE A 36 -12.60 13.32 0.64
C ILE A 36 -13.46 13.10 -0.60
N PRO A 37 -13.18 13.79 -1.72
CA PRO A 37 -13.96 13.58 -2.93
C PRO A 37 -13.62 12.21 -3.53
N TYR A 38 -14.61 11.35 -3.69
CA TYR A 38 -14.41 10.05 -4.36
C TYR A 38 -15.61 9.67 -5.24
N ARG A 39 -15.39 8.72 -6.12
CA ARG A 39 -16.41 8.10 -6.97
C ARG A 39 -16.05 6.69 -7.35
N PHE A 40 -17.01 5.95 -7.89
CA PHE A 40 -16.84 4.60 -8.40
C PHE A 40 -16.81 4.62 -9.93
N ALA A 41 -15.78 4.02 -10.52
CA ALA A 41 -15.74 3.82 -11.97
C ALA A 41 -16.66 2.66 -12.39
N SER A 42 -17.25 2.72 -13.58
CA SER A 42 -17.81 1.54 -14.24
C SER A 42 -16.71 0.57 -14.67
N ALA A 43 -17.04 -0.67 -15.01
CA ALA A 43 -16.04 -1.61 -15.51
C ALA A 43 -15.39 -1.13 -16.82
N GLU A 44 -16.15 -0.46 -17.70
CA GLU A 44 -15.61 0.10 -18.94
C GLU A 44 -14.61 1.22 -18.64
N GLU A 45 -15.00 2.20 -17.83
CA GLU A 45 -14.13 3.31 -17.42
C GLU A 45 -12.90 2.81 -16.64
N GLY A 46 -13.08 1.88 -15.68
CA GLY A 46 -11.98 1.32 -14.90
C GLY A 46 -10.95 0.61 -15.77
N ARG A 47 -11.38 -0.10 -16.81
CA ARG A 47 -10.49 -0.70 -17.80
C ARG A 47 -9.69 0.35 -18.57
N GLU A 48 -10.35 1.41 -19.02
CA GLU A 48 -9.66 2.50 -19.72
C GLU A 48 -8.62 3.15 -18.81
N LEU A 49 -8.98 3.47 -17.57
CA LEU A 49 -8.09 4.07 -16.58
C LEU A 49 -6.88 3.16 -16.27
N MET A 50 -7.11 1.88 -16.01
CA MET A 50 -6.04 0.90 -15.76
C MET A 50 -5.00 0.90 -16.88
N LEU A 51 -5.44 0.84 -18.14
CA LEU A 51 -4.55 0.76 -19.29
C LEU A 51 -3.81 2.08 -19.59
N THR A 52 -4.11 3.18 -18.89
CA THR A 52 -3.35 4.44 -19.00
C THR A 52 -2.09 4.47 -18.15
N ASN A 53 -1.92 3.57 -17.18
CA ASN A 53 -0.79 3.54 -16.23
C ASN A 53 0.52 3.03 -16.88
N LYS A 54 0.93 3.66 -17.99
CA LYS A 54 2.05 3.22 -18.83
C LYS A 54 3.39 3.24 -18.08
N THR A 55 3.65 4.25 -17.28
CA THR A 55 4.89 4.37 -16.50
C THR A 55 5.10 3.16 -15.60
N TYR A 56 4.04 2.66 -14.97
CA TYR A 56 4.08 1.43 -14.20
C TYR A 56 4.37 0.20 -15.06
N PHE A 57 3.63 0.03 -16.16
CA PHE A 57 3.83 -1.13 -17.02
C PHE A 57 5.18 -1.14 -17.74
N ASP A 58 5.78 0.02 -17.96
CA ASP A 58 7.13 0.15 -18.55
C ASP A 58 8.22 -0.40 -17.60
N THR A 59 7.93 -0.58 -16.30
CA THR A 59 8.84 -1.20 -15.33
C THR A 59 8.78 -2.74 -15.32
N PHE A 60 7.84 -3.35 -16.07
CA PHE A 60 7.65 -4.80 -16.04
C PHE A 60 8.78 -5.52 -16.76
N ASN A 61 9.34 -6.48 -16.07
CA ASN A 61 10.31 -7.43 -16.61
C ASN A 61 9.68 -8.82 -16.81
N ALA A 62 10.43 -9.74 -17.39
CA ALA A 62 9.97 -11.11 -17.60
C ALA A 62 9.63 -11.84 -16.29
N ASN A 63 10.31 -11.50 -15.18
CA ASN A 63 10.08 -12.09 -13.88
C ASN A 63 8.71 -11.71 -13.31
N LYS A 64 8.36 -10.40 -13.28
CA LYS A 64 7.03 -9.93 -12.85
C LYS A 64 5.93 -10.55 -13.71
N LEU A 65 6.10 -10.54 -15.04
CA LEU A 65 5.13 -11.12 -15.96
C LEU A 65 4.95 -12.63 -15.74
N GLY A 66 6.04 -13.35 -15.52
CA GLY A 66 6.02 -14.79 -15.22
C GLY A 66 5.23 -15.12 -13.97
N PHE A 67 5.48 -14.40 -12.87
CA PHE A 67 4.77 -14.63 -11.62
C PHE A 67 3.29 -14.25 -11.66
N VAL A 68 2.94 -13.16 -12.36
CA VAL A 68 1.52 -12.74 -12.44
C VAL A 68 0.72 -13.64 -13.37
N MET A 69 1.30 -13.99 -14.53
CA MET A 69 0.61 -14.79 -15.54
C MET A 69 0.79 -16.29 -15.36
N HIS A 70 1.64 -16.73 -14.44
CA HIS A 70 2.01 -18.14 -14.23
C HIS A 70 2.44 -18.84 -15.52
N LYS A 71 3.23 -18.15 -16.33
CA LYS A 71 3.60 -18.60 -17.68
C LYS A 71 4.92 -17.97 -18.10
N ASP A 72 5.77 -18.75 -18.76
CA ASP A 72 6.99 -18.27 -19.39
C ASP A 72 6.68 -17.46 -20.67
N ASP A 73 7.63 -16.63 -21.09
CA ASP A 73 7.60 -15.87 -22.34
C ASP A 73 6.33 -15.00 -22.55
N VAL A 74 5.80 -14.42 -21.48
CA VAL A 74 4.65 -13.52 -21.54
C VAL A 74 5.09 -12.16 -22.08
N SER A 75 4.40 -11.67 -23.10
CA SER A 75 4.56 -10.29 -23.58
C SER A 75 3.73 -9.32 -22.74
N LEU A 76 4.20 -8.06 -22.63
CA LEU A 76 3.43 -6.99 -22.00
C LEU A 76 2.04 -6.83 -22.64
N ALA A 77 1.92 -7.04 -23.96
CA ALA A 77 0.63 -6.93 -24.65
C ALA A 77 -0.38 -8.01 -24.20
N GLU A 78 0.07 -9.26 -23.98
CA GLU A 78 -0.76 -10.33 -23.45
C GLU A 78 -1.19 -10.03 -22.00
N TYR A 79 -0.26 -9.51 -21.19
CA TYR A 79 -0.59 -9.08 -19.82
C TYR A 79 -1.63 -7.95 -19.81
N LEU A 80 -1.47 -6.91 -20.64
CA LEU A 80 -2.42 -5.78 -20.68
C LEU A 80 -3.83 -6.22 -21.12
N GLU A 81 -3.92 -7.17 -22.05
CA GLU A 81 -5.20 -7.77 -22.43
C GLU A 81 -5.82 -8.54 -21.25
N PHE A 82 -5.02 -9.33 -20.55
CA PHE A 82 -5.44 -10.05 -19.35
C PHE A 82 -5.86 -9.09 -18.24
N ALA A 83 -5.05 -8.08 -17.91
CA ALA A 83 -5.33 -7.12 -16.85
C ALA A 83 -6.64 -6.37 -17.09
N GLY A 84 -6.89 -5.91 -18.31
CA GLY A 84 -8.15 -5.25 -18.66
C GLY A 84 -9.39 -6.13 -18.50
N GLN A 85 -9.25 -7.46 -18.56
CA GLN A 85 -10.34 -8.41 -18.31
C GLN A 85 -10.64 -8.62 -16.82
N GLN A 86 -9.74 -8.18 -15.94
CA GLN A 86 -9.92 -8.35 -14.49
C GLN A 86 -10.84 -7.30 -13.88
N VAL A 87 -11.11 -6.20 -14.58
CA VAL A 87 -11.97 -5.11 -14.08
C VAL A 87 -13.43 -5.54 -14.05
N LEU A 88 -14.10 -5.28 -12.91
CA LEU A 88 -15.44 -5.72 -12.59
C LEU A 88 -16.39 -4.53 -12.35
N GLU A 89 -17.71 -4.78 -12.50
CA GLU A 89 -18.73 -3.85 -12.05
C GLU A 89 -18.91 -3.90 -10.53
N TRP A 90 -19.12 -2.74 -9.92
CA TRP A 90 -19.43 -2.62 -8.50
C TRP A 90 -20.84 -3.12 -8.19
N THR A 91 -20.99 -3.93 -7.17
CA THR A 91 -22.30 -4.20 -6.58
C THR A 91 -22.75 -3.05 -5.66
N LYS A 92 -24.05 -2.97 -5.37
CA LYS A 92 -24.58 -1.96 -4.45
C LYS A 92 -24.04 -2.15 -3.03
N THR A 93 -23.93 -3.38 -2.57
CA THR A 93 -23.45 -3.70 -1.20
C THR A 93 -21.99 -3.35 -1.00
N GLU A 94 -21.16 -3.51 -2.02
CA GLU A 94 -19.74 -3.11 -1.95
C GLU A 94 -19.61 -1.60 -1.90
N LYS A 95 -20.37 -0.85 -2.71
CA LYS A 95 -20.38 0.62 -2.62
C LYS A 95 -20.81 1.10 -1.24
N GLU A 96 -21.87 0.53 -0.68
CA GLU A 96 -22.34 0.85 0.67
C GLU A 96 -21.30 0.53 1.75
N LEU A 97 -20.50 -0.53 1.58
CA LEU A 97 -19.40 -0.84 2.48
C LEU A 97 -18.27 0.21 2.37
N ILE A 98 -17.83 0.53 1.15
CA ILE A 98 -16.83 1.59 0.94
C ILE A 98 -17.32 2.93 1.50
N ASP A 99 -18.58 3.32 1.25
CA ASP A 99 -19.16 4.56 1.77
C ASP A 99 -19.11 4.62 3.30
N ARG A 100 -19.45 3.52 4.01
CA ARG A 100 -19.34 3.45 5.47
C ARG A 100 -17.89 3.55 5.96
N CYS A 101 -16.99 2.86 5.28
CA CYS A 101 -15.57 2.86 5.66
C CYS A 101 -14.91 4.22 5.40
N MET A 102 -15.22 4.89 4.30
CA MET A 102 -14.78 6.26 4.04
C MET A 102 -15.31 7.23 5.09
N ALA A 103 -16.56 7.07 5.52
CA ALA A 103 -17.11 7.88 6.60
C ALA A 103 -16.36 7.70 7.93
N ILE A 104 -15.82 6.51 8.21
CA ILE A 104 -14.96 6.27 9.39
C ILE A 104 -13.65 7.05 9.27
N VAL A 105 -13.00 7.02 8.10
CA VAL A 105 -11.77 7.78 7.84
C VAL A 105 -12.03 9.28 8.01
N GLU A 106 -13.08 9.82 7.38
CA GLU A 106 -13.47 11.23 7.49
C GLU A 106 -13.78 11.63 8.93
N ALA A 107 -14.51 10.77 9.66
CA ALA A 107 -14.83 11.01 11.07
C ALA A 107 -13.57 11.06 11.94
N SER A 108 -12.55 10.26 11.65
CA SER A 108 -11.28 10.32 12.36
C SER A 108 -10.59 11.68 12.16
N PHE A 109 -10.52 12.18 10.94
CA PHE A 109 -9.98 13.51 10.66
C PHE A 109 -10.77 14.62 11.37
N ALA A 110 -12.09 14.59 11.26
CA ALA A 110 -12.96 15.58 11.89
C ALA A 110 -12.86 15.60 13.41
N ASN A 111 -12.87 14.41 14.05
CA ASN A 111 -12.83 14.28 15.51
C ASN A 111 -11.49 14.74 16.12
N ASN A 112 -10.40 14.58 15.37
CA ASN A 112 -9.08 15.02 15.81
C ASN A 112 -8.75 16.46 15.36
N GLY A 113 -9.60 17.09 14.55
CA GLY A 113 -9.35 18.40 14.00
C GLY A 113 -8.21 18.43 12.97
N TRP A 114 -7.87 17.29 12.40
CA TRP A 114 -6.81 17.16 11.40
C TRP A 114 -7.21 17.77 10.07
N LYS A 115 -6.22 18.26 9.35
CA LYS A 115 -6.42 18.78 8.00
C LYS A 115 -5.97 17.73 6.97
N MET A 116 -6.85 17.41 6.05
CA MET A 116 -6.50 16.58 4.91
C MET A 116 -5.62 17.39 3.95
N PRO A 117 -4.44 16.89 3.55
CA PRO A 117 -3.70 17.47 2.45
C PRO A 117 -4.56 17.56 1.18
N PRO A 118 -4.30 18.50 0.27
CA PRO A 118 -5.04 18.59 -0.99
C PRO A 118 -5.06 17.24 -1.71
N LEU A 119 -6.26 16.79 -2.07
CA LEU A 119 -6.45 15.50 -2.73
C LEU A 119 -7.42 15.68 -3.92
N GLU A 120 -7.03 15.19 -5.08
CA GLU A 120 -7.92 15.07 -6.22
C GLU A 120 -9.01 14.02 -5.95
N THR A 121 -9.99 13.96 -6.84
CA THR A 121 -11.07 12.96 -6.70
C THR A 121 -10.49 11.56 -6.79
N VAL A 122 -10.63 10.79 -5.72
CA VAL A 122 -10.27 9.36 -5.68
C VAL A 122 -11.26 8.57 -6.54
N VAL A 123 -10.74 7.67 -7.36
CA VAL A 123 -11.55 6.81 -8.23
C VAL A 123 -11.40 5.38 -7.79
N PHE A 124 -12.46 4.81 -7.21
CA PHE A 124 -12.47 3.39 -6.86
C PHE A 124 -12.77 2.53 -8.08
N ILE A 125 -11.92 1.55 -8.33
CA ILE A 125 -12.02 0.57 -9.42
C ILE A 125 -12.06 -0.82 -8.81
N ARG A 126 -13.03 -1.63 -9.22
CA ARG A 126 -13.16 -3.01 -8.74
C ARG A 126 -12.49 -3.97 -9.71
N THR A 127 -11.66 -4.87 -9.19
CA THR A 127 -11.01 -5.90 -10.01
C THR A 127 -11.04 -7.27 -9.34
N THR A 128 -10.58 -8.31 -10.04
CA THR A 128 -10.34 -9.64 -9.46
C THR A 128 -9.01 -9.71 -8.69
N MET A 129 -8.16 -8.69 -8.81
CA MET A 129 -6.77 -8.65 -8.33
C MET A 129 -5.83 -9.72 -8.92
N GLN A 130 -6.26 -10.46 -9.94
CA GLN A 130 -5.38 -11.43 -10.58
C GLN A 130 -4.25 -10.73 -11.35
N GLU A 131 -4.47 -9.50 -11.79
CA GLU A 131 -3.48 -8.64 -12.44
C GLU A 131 -2.32 -8.25 -11.51
N GLU A 132 -2.53 -8.27 -10.20
CA GLU A 132 -1.51 -8.05 -9.17
C GLU A 132 -1.37 -9.26 -8.22
N ALA A 133 -1.46 -10.47 -8.80
CA ALA A 133 -1.24 -11.74 -8.13
C ALA A 133 -2.08 -11.96 -6.86
N GLY A 134 -3.27 -11.35 -6.79
CA GLY A 134 -4.23 -11.55 -5.71
C GLY A 134 -4.03 -10.61 -4.52
N ALA A 135 -3.50 -9.42 -4.72
CA ALA A 135 -3.52 -8.33 -3.74
C ALA A 135 -4.96 -8.04 -3.25
N PHE A 136 -5.12 -7.28 -2.17
CA PHE A 136 -6.46 -6.84 -1.73
C PHE A 136 -6.81 -5.46 -2.26
N GLY A 137 -5.85 -4.56 -2.32
CA GLY A 137 -5.92 -3.23 -2.88
C GLY A 137 -4.58 -2.82 -3.48
N TYR A 138 -4.60 -1.82 -4.32
CA TYR A 138 -3.43 -1.09 -4.81
C TYR A 138 -3.86 0.24 -5.44
N THR A 139 -2.89 1.15 -5.62
CA THR A 139 -3.17 2.50 -6.08
C THR A 139 -2.29 2.92 -7.26
N HIS A 140 -2.88 3.62 -8.23
CA HIS A 140 -2.16 4.37 -9.27
C HIS A 140 -2.64 5.82 -9.31
N GLY A 141 -1.75 6.79 -9.07
CA GLY A 141 -2.15 8.19 -8.96
C GLY A 141 -3.21 8.37 -7.88
N THR A 142 -4.46 8.67 -8.26
CA THR A 142 -5.63 8.71 -7.35
C THR A 142 -6.66 7.61 -7.66
N GLN A 143 -6.25 6.57 -8.36
CA GLN A 143 -7.09 5.41 -8.68
C GLN A 143 -6.81 4.31 -7.68
N ILE A 144 -7.77 3.99 -6.82
CA ILE A 144 -7.67 2.90 -5.86
C ILE A 144 -8.40 1.68 -6.43
N TYR A 145 -7.65 0.60 -6.62
CA TYR A 145 -8.14 -0.69 -7.10
C TYR A 145 -8.45 -1.58 -5.90
N ILE A 146 -9.64 -2.17 -5.87
CA ILE A 146 -10.11 -2.98 -4.74
C ILE A 146 -10.57 -4.35 -5.23
N SER A 147 -10.21 -5.38 -4.46
CA SER A 147 -10.56 -6.77 -4.73
C SER A 147 -12.07 -7.01 -4.77
N GLY A 148 -12.52 -7.72 -5.80
CA GLY A 148 -13.89 -8.24 -5.89
C GLY A 148 -14.26 -9.22 -4.77
N ASP A 149 -13.29 -9.74 -4.02
CA ASP A 149 -13.53 -10.52 -2.81
C ASP A 149 -14.21 -9.70 -1.70
N LEU A 150 -14.20 -8.35 -1.83
CA LEU A 150 -14.93 -7.45 -0.94
C LEU A 150 -16.42 -7.80 -0.83
N GLU A 151 -17.04 -8.41 -1.85
CA GLU A 151 -18.43 -8.82 -1.86
C GLU A 151 -18.75 -9.81 -0.72
N GLN A 152 -17.85 -10.76 -0.44
CA GLN A 152 -18.04 -11.72 0.66
C GLN A 152 -17.91 -11.05 2.03
N TYR A 153 -17.08 -10.01 2.14
CA TYR A 153 -16.93 -9.23 3.37
C TYR A 153 -18.11 -8.26 3.57
N ALA A 154 -18.69 -7.73 2.50
CA ALA A 154 -19.88 -6.89 2.56
C ALA A 154 -21.12 -7.61 3.11
N ALA A 155 -21.09 -8.95 3.15
CA ALA A 155 -22.13 -9.78 3.78
C ALA A 155 -21.94 -9.94 5.30
N LEU A 156 -20.81 -9.53 5.86
CA LEU A 156 -20.55 -9.60 7.30
C LEU A 156 -21.23 -8.42 8.03
N ALA A 157 -21.37 -8.57 9.35
CA ALA A 157 -21.89 -7.48 10.18
C ALA A 157 -20.90 -6.30 10.19
N PRO A 158 -21.39 -5.04 10.12
CA PRO A 158 -20.53 -3.85 10.10
C PRO A 158 -19.46 -3.83 11.20
N GLU A 159 -19.79 -4.27 12.40
CA GLU A 159 -18.88 -4.31 13.56
C GLU A 159 -17.67 -5.26 13.34
N GLN A 160 -17.75 -6.15 12.39
CA GLN A 160 -16.70 -7.13 12.08
C GLN A 160 -15.79 -6.65 10.95
N ILE A 161 -16.32 -5.83 10.02
CA ILE A 161 -15.64 -5.57 8.76
C ILE A 161 -15.33 -4.10 8.50
N ASP A 162 -16.11 -3.16 9.04
CA ASP A 162 -15.95 -1.75 8.67
C ASP A 162 -14.58 -1.19 9.07
N ILE A 163 -14.08 -1.51 10.29
CA ILE A 163 -12.74 -1.07 10.74
C ILE A 163 -11.60 -1.68 9.91
N PRO A 164 -11.54 -3.02 9.69
CA PRO A 164 -10.54 -3.61 8.80
C PRO A 164 -10.51 -2.98 7.40
N VAL A 165 -11.67 -2.79 6.77
CA VAL A 165 -11.73 -2.18 5.45
C VAL A 165 -11.37 -0.69 5.49
N ALA A 166 -11.82 0.07 6.50
CA ALA A 166 -11.42 1.46 6.67
C ALA A 166 -9.89 1.61 6.84
N THR A 167 -9.24 0.65 7.51
CA THR A 167 -7.77 0.62 7.65
C THR A 167 -7.09 0.46 6.28
N ILE A 168 -7.59 -0.46 5.44
CA ILE A 168 -7.07 -0.64 4.08
C ILE A 168 -7.33 0.63 3.24
N LEU A 169 -8.52 1.22 3.31
CA LEU A 169 -8.79 2.45 2.56
C LEU A 169 -7.92 3.62 3.02
N ALA A 170 -7.61 3.73 4.31
CA ALA A 170 -6.68 4.73 4.81
C ALA A 170 -5.24 4.47 4.34
N HIS A 171 -4.82 3.22 4.20
CA HIS A 171 -3.55 2.81 3.61
C HIS A 171 -3.47 3.25 2.13
N GLU A 172 -4.44 2.87 1.31
CA GLU A 172 -4.49 3.25 -0.11
C GLU A 172 -4.59 4.77 -0.31
N MET A 173 -5.27 5.45 0.59
CA MET A 173 -5.33 6.92 0.58
C MET A 173 -3.98 7.58 0.84
N PHE A 174 -3.12 6.97 1.66
CA PHE A 174 -1.76 7.49 1.86
C PHE A 174 -1.01 7.58 0.54
N HIS A 175 -1.11 6.56 -0.30
CA HIS A 175 -0.52 6.57 -1.64
C HIS A 175 -1.07 7.70 -2.52
N CYS A 176 -2.39 7.92 -2.51
CA CYS A 176 -2.97 9.07 -3.21
C CYS A 176 -2.42 10.40 -2.68
N LEU A 177 -2.25 10.54 -1.36
CA LEU A 177 -1.76 11.75 -0.73
C LEU A 177 -0.31 12.06 -1.07
N THR A 178 0.58 11.06 -1.04
CA THR A 178 1.99 11.21 -1.39
C THR A 178 2.19 11.63 -2.83
N ARG A 179 1.35 11.13 -3.75
CA ARG A 179 1.36 11.45 -5.17
C ARG A 179 0.85 12.85 -5.47
N CYS A 180 -0.20 13.28 -4.77
CA CYS A 180 -0.76 14.62 -4.93
C CYS A 180 0.09 15.71 -4.23
N ASN A 181 0.90 15.36 -3.24
CA ASN A 181 1.59 16.31 -2.36
C ASN A 181 3.07 15.90 -2.13
N PRO A 182 4.00 16.33 -2.99
CA PRO A 182 5.42 15.99 -2.85
C PRO A 182 6.04 16.42 -1.51
N ASP A 183 5.62 17.55 -0.94
CA ASP A 183 6.10 18.01 0.37
C ASP A 183 5.59 17.09 1.50
N PHE A 184 4.32 16.66 1.43
CA PHE A 184 3.79 15.64 2.34
C PHE A 184 4.61 14.35 2.27
N ARG A 185 4.91 13.87 1.06
CA ARG A 185 5.75 12.68 0.86
C ARG A 185 7.12 12.85 1.52
N LYS A 186 7.82 13.97 1.28
CA LYS A 186 9.14 14.26 1.88
C LYS A 186 9.07 14.25 3.41
N ASP A 187 8.06 14.90 3.98
CA ASP A 187 7.90 14.99 5.43
C ASP A 187 7.59 13.62 6.05
N MET A 188 6.68 12.83 5.45
CA MET A 188 6.36 11.48 5.92
C MET A 188 7.58 10.55 5.87
N TYR A 189 8.33 10.55 4.75
CA TYR A 189 9.53 9.74 4.60
C TYR A 189 10.62 10.09 5.62
N SER A 190 10.72 11.37 5.98
CA SER A 190 11.68 11.82 7.01
C SER A 190 11.40 11.22 8.40
N ILE A 191 10.16 10.85 8.70
CA ILE A 191 9.77 10.23 9.99
C ILE A 191 10.49 8.90 10.19
N ILE A 192 10.72 8.15 9.13
CA ILE A 192 11.46 6.88 9.14
C ILE A 192 12.86 7.02 8.53
N HIS A 193 13.43 8.23 8.61
CA HIS A 193 14.83 8.53 8.25
C HIS A 193 15.17 8.42 6.76
N PHE A 194 14.17 8.41 5.86
CA PHE A 194 14.40 8.45 4.43
C PHE A 194 14.49 9.89 3.93
N THR A 195 15.46 10.13 3.06
CA THR A 195 15.63 11.37 2.28
C THR A 195 15.06 11.12 0.88
N VAL A 196 14.20 12.02 0.41
CA VAL A 196 13.63 11.97 -0.94
C VAL A 196 14.43 12.91 -1.84
N GLU A 197 14.99 12.38 -2.92
CA GLU A 197 15.74 13.09 -3.94
C GLU A 197 14.86 13.53 -5.13
N ASP A 198 15.39 14.43 -5.94
CA ASP A 198 14.67 14.88 -7.15
C ASP A 198 14.87 13.92 -8.34
N GLU A 199 15.92 13.09 -8.32
CA GLU A 199 16.27 12.16 -9.41
C GLU A 199 16.03 10.70 -8.97
N GLU A 200 15.54 9.88 -9.91
CA GLU A 200 15.35 8.45 -9.69
C GLU A 200 16.67 7.70 -9.68
N TYR A 201 16.77 6.69 -8.82
CA TYR A 201 17.88 5.73 -8.86
C TYR A 201 17.64 4.66 -9.92
N GLU A 202 18.69 4.35 -10.67
CA GLU A 202 18.63 3.25 -11.65
C GLU A 202 18.79 1.91 -10.94
N LEU A 203 17.92 0.94 -11.27
CA LEU A 203 18.07 -0.43 -10.78
C LEU A 203 19.31 -1.10 -11.42
N PRO A 204 20.29 -1.57 -10.65
CA PRO A 204 21.42 -2.30 -11.19
C PRO A 204 20.99 -3.64 -11.78
N ALA A 205 21.80 -4.24 -12.64
CA ALA A 205 21.44 -5.45 -13.39
C ALA A 205 21.06 -6.63 -12.46
N SER A 206 21.78 -6.79 -11.34
CA SER A 206 21.51 -7.83 -10.34
C SER A 206 20.16 -7.69 -9.63
N VAL A 207 19.59 -6.46 -9.63
CA VAL A 207 18.26 -6.16 -9.05
C VAL A 207 17.19 -6.24 -10.13
N SER A 208 17.41 -5.59 -11.29
CA SER A 208 16.40 -5.46 -12.34
C SER A 208 15.93 -6.79 -12.91
N GLU A 209 16.78 -7.82 -12.91
CA GLU A 209 16.44 -9.17 -13.38
C GLU A 209 15.35 -9.83 -12.49
N TYR A 210 15.40 -9.60 -11.19
CA TYR A 210 14.50 -10.22 -10.19
C TYR A 210 13.48 -9.25 -9.62
N TYR A 211 13.46 -8.03 -10.11
CA TYR A 211 12.57 -6.98 -9.63
C TYR A 211 11.11 -7.33 -9.84
N ILE A 212 10.31 -7.07 -8.82
CA ILE A 212 8.85 -7.14 -8.87
C ILE A 212 8.31 -5.73 -8.67
N ALA A 213 7.81 -5.14 -9.73
CA ALA A 213 7.18 -3.83 -9.68
C ALA A 213 5.97 -3.85 -8.73
N ASN A 214 5.94 -2.88 -7.81
CA ASN A 214 4.81 -2.66 -6.91
C ASN A 214 4.02 -1.45 -7.43
N PRO A 215 2.69 -1.56 -7.68
CA PRO A 215 1.87 -0.45 -8.15
C PRO A 215 1.83 0.73 -7.15
N ASP A 216 2.07 0.46 -5.87
CA ASP A 216 2.06 1.45 -4.80
C ASP A 216 3.39 2.21 -4.68
N VAL A 217 4.44 1.77 -5.36
CA VAL A 217 5.76 2.40 -5.39
C VAL A 217 6.01 3.02 -6.76
N GLU A 218 5.70 4.31 -6.92
CA GLU A 218 5.91 5.03 -8.19
C GLU A 218 7.35 5.51 -8.39
N HIS A 219 8.15 5.60 -7.30
CA HIS A 219 9.45 6.24 -7.32
C HIS A 219 10.50 5.43 -6.57
N HIS A 220 11.68 5.31 -7.15
CA HIS A 220 12.90 4.81 -6.50
C HIS A 220 13.87 5.97 -6.29
N ASN A 221 13.46 7.01 -5.57
CA ASN A 221 14.25 8.22 -5.34
C ASN A 221 14.35 8.58 -3.85
N ALA A 222 14.15 7.62 -2.97
CA ALA A 222 14.28 7.82 -1.54
C ALA A 222 15.28 6.82 -0.95
N HIS A 223 16.19 7.31 -0.10
CA HIS A 223 17.21 6.48 0.53
C HIS A 223 17.31 6.76 2.03
N ALA A 224 17.87 5.81 2.75
CA ALA A 224 18.26 5.94 4.15
C ALA A 224 19.65 5.35 4.39
N THR A 225 20.25 5.69 5.54
CA THR A 225 21.56 5.15 5.92
C THR A 225 21.40 3.85 6.69
N PHE A 226 21.91 2.77 6.14
CA PHE A 226 21.94 1.45 6.76
C PHE A 226 23.35 1.09 7.22
N LEU A 227 23.45 0.32 8.31
CA LEU A 227 24.71 -0.20 8.83
C LEU A 227 24.93 -1.63 8.28
N ILE A 228 25.50 -1.70 7.07
CA ILE A 228 25.83 -2.97 6.42
C ILE A 228 27.21 -3.44 6.87
N ASP A 229 27.27 -4.58 7.55
CA ASP A 229 28.50 -5.11 8.16
C ASP A 229 29.24 -4.05 9.02
N GLY A 230 28.47 -3.16 9.68
CA GLY A 230 28.99 -2.09 10.54
C GLY A 230 29.50 -0.86 9.79
N LYS A 231 29.29 -0.76 8.46
CA LYS A 231 29.62 0.38 7.62
C LYS A 231 28.33 1.11 7.23
N GLU A 232 28.31 2.41 7.42
CA GLU A 232 27.25 3.28 6.90
C GLU A 232 27.20 3.21 5.37
N THR A 233 26.03 2.87 4.85
CA THR A 233 25.76 2.74 3.42
C THR A 233 24.40 3.33 3.11
N GLU A 234 24.35 4.32 2.26
CA GLU A 234 23.08 4.89 1.78
C GLU A 234 22.46 3.94 0.76
N CYS A 235 21.24 3.47 1.06
CA CYS A 235 20.52 2.56 0.18
C CYS A 235 19.08 3.00 -0.01
N TYR A 236 18.56 2.80 -1.21
CA TYR A 236 17.13 2.75 -1.48
C TYR A 236 16.64 1.30 -1.42
N THR A 237 15.33 1.09 -1.44
CA THR A 237 14.72 -0.24 -1.40
C THR A 237 14.22 -0.66 -2.77
N ALA A 238 14.25 -1.96 -3.03
CA ALA A 238 13.57 -2.58 -4.17
C ALA A 238 13.03 -3.96 -3.76
N PHE A 239 11.83 -4.30 -4.21
CA PHE A 239 11.28 -5.62 -3.95
C PHE A 239 11.72 -6.58 -5.05
N VAL A 240 12.43 -7.64 -4.69
CA VAL A 240 12.96 -8.64 -5.63
C VAL A 240 12.58 -10.04 -5.19
N THR A 241 12.60 -10.99 -6.12
CA THR A 241 12.48 -12.42 -5.78
C THR A 241 13.83 -13.08 -5.78
N THR A 242 13.98 -14.15 -4.99
CA THR A 242 15.21 -14.95 -4.91
C THR A 242 15.36 -15.95 -6.07
N LYS A 243 14.33 -16.07 -6.91
CA LYS A 243 14.30 -16.92 -8.10
C LYS A 243 13.24 -16.44 -9.09
N HIS A 244 13.30 -16.90 -10.32
CA HIS A 244 12.21 -16.74 -11.29
C HIS A 244 11.02 -17.66 -10.98
N CYS A 245 9.84 -17.32 -11.53
CA CYS A 245 8.69 -18.21 -11.51
C CYS A 245 8.99 -19.51 -12.29
N GLU A 246 8.76 -20.66 -11.70
CA GLU A 246 9.01 -21.97 -12.30
C GLU A 246 7.73 -22.81 -12.43
N ASN A 247 6.69 -22.49 -11.65
CA ASN A 247 5.47 -23.27 -11.56
C ASN A 247 4.22 -22.38 -11.43
N GLU A 248 3.10 -22.84 -11.98
CA GLU A 248 1.80 -22.16 -11.94
C GLU A 248 1.25 -21.90 -10.51
N ASP A 249 1.72 -22.65 -9.51
CA ASP A 249 1.29 -22.51 -8.11
C ASP A 249 2.17 -21.55 -7.30
N GLU A 250 3.23 -20.97 -7.88
CA GLU A 250 4.15 -20.08 -7.20
C GLU A 250 3.61 -18.65 -7.12
N SER A 251 3.76 -18.05 -5.97
CA SER A 251 3.52 -16.62 -5.76
C SER A 251 4.85 -15.93 -5.47
N PHE A 252 5.10 -14.77 -6.06
CA PHE A 252 6.29 -13.98 -5.76
C PHE A 252 6.40 -13.63 -4.27
N MET A 253 5.29 -13.54 -3.54
CA MET A 253 5.30 -13.30 -2.09
C MET A 253 6.03 -14.39 -1.28
N ASN A 254 6.13 -15.62 -1.82
CA ASN A 254 6.86 -16.70 -1.15
C ASN A 254 8.39 -16.63 -1.36
N PHE A 255 8.83 -15.82 -2.31
CA PHE A 255 10.24 -15.69 -2.71
C PHE A 255 10.71 -14.24 -2.65
N GLY A 256 9.81 -13.32 -2.29
CA GLY A 256 10.08 -11.90 -2.23
C GLY A 256 10.98 -11.54 -1.03
N VAL A 257 11.89 -10.63 -1.29
CA VAL A 257 12.75 -10.01 -0.27
C VAL A 257 12.90 -8.53 -0.56
N THR A 258 13.05 -7.75 0.49
CA THR A 258 13.43 -6.33 0.39
C THR A 258 14.92 -6.26 0.15
N ALA A 259 15.34 -5.79 -1.02
CA ALA A 259 16.73 -5.50 -1.34
C ALA A 259 17.08 -4.08 -0.90
N LEU A 260 18.19 -3.92 -0.19
CA LEU A 260 18.82 -2.64 0.11
C LEU A 260 19.87 -2.39 -0.96
N VAL A 261 19.63 -1.41 -1.83
CA VAL A 261 20.43 -1.14 -3.02
C VAL A 261 21.24 0.15 -2.80
N PRO A 262 22.59 0.10 -2.82
CA PRO A 262 23.41 1.28 -2.64
C PRO A 262 23.14 2.35 -3.69
N VAL A 263 23.05 3.61 -3.26
CA VAL A 263 22.86 4.77 -4.15
C VAL A 263 24.09 5.12 -4.98
N ASP A 264 25.24 4.52 -4.69
CA ASP A 264 26.51 4.79 -5.39
C ASP A 264 26.63 4.14 -6.78
N GLY A 265 25.59 3.43 -7.22
CA GLY A 265 25.50 2.78 -8.53
C GLY A 265 26.28 1.47 -8.65
N THR A 266 26.74 0.89 -7.53
CA THR A 266 27.40 -0.42 -7.56
C THR A 266 26.36 -1.52 -7.84
N ASP A 267 26.74 -2.54 -8.66
CA ASP A 267 25.86 -3.66 -9.01
C ASP A 267 25.86 -4.73 -7.89
N VAL A 268 25.39 -4.33 -6.72
CA VAL A 268 25.22 -5.17 -5.53
C VAL A 268 23.94 -4.78 -4.81
N TRP A 269 23.39 -5.67 -4.01
CA TRP A 269 22.33 -5.37 -3.06
C TRP A 269 22.50 -6.22 -1.79
N TYR A 270 21.87 -5.80 -0.71
CA TYR A 270 21.93 -6.43 0.60
C TYR A 270 20.55 -6.82 1.07
N THR A 271 20.45 -7.85 1.92
CA THR A 271 19.18 -8.20 2.58
C THR A 271 18.97 -7.37 3.84
N MET A 272 17.75 -7.37 4.36
CA MET A 272 17.40 -6.70 5.62
C MET A 272 18.27 -7.18 6.80
N GLU A 273 18.59 -8.49 6.84
CA GLU A 273 19.38 -9.10 7.91
C GLU A 273 20.85 -8.66 7.92
N GLN A 274 21.35 -8.14 6.79
CA GLN A 274 22.70 -7.57 6.70
C GLN A 274 22.78 -6.15 7.25
N ALA A 275 21.65 -5.47 7.42
CA ALA A 275 21.57 -4.15 8.00
C ALA A 275 21.26 -4.21 9.49
N SER A 276 22.28 -4.01 10.34
CA SER A 276 22.11 -4.13 11.79
C SER A 276 21.18 -3.10 12.43
N ASN A 277 20.89 -2.00 11.72
CA ASN A 277 19.98 -0.92 12.12
C ASN A 277 18.67 -0.90 11.30
N PHE A 278 18.31 -1.97 10.62
CA PHE A 278 17.11 -2.00 9.77
C PHE A 278 15.85 -1.59 10.56
N ASP A 279 15.67 -2.19 11.73
CA ASP A 279 14.55 -1.89 12.61
C ASP A 279 14.58 -0.46 13.21
N ASP A 280 15.77 0.16 13.31
CA ASP A 280 15.90 1.55 13.76
C ASP A 280 15.48 2.54 12.66
N VAL A 281 15.58 2.13 11.39
CA VAL A 281 15.15 2.94 10.23
C VAL A 281 13.65 2.81 9.99
N PHE A 282 13.14 1.58 9.82
CA PHE A 282 11.74 1.35 9.49
C PHE A 282 10.78 1.35 10.69
N GLY A 283 11.32 1.14 11.91
CA GLY A 283 10.51 0.82 13.07
C GLY A 283 9.95 -0.61 13.01
N LYS A 284 9.06 -0.94 13.99
CA LYS A 284 8.47 -2.27 14.18
C LYS A 284 6.95 -2.25 14.28
N ASN A 285 6.31 -1.16 13.88
CA ASN A 285 4.85 -1.04 13.97
C ASN A 285 4.14 -1.92 12.94
N THR A 286 4.80 -2.18 11.82
CA THR A 286 4.33 -3.09 10.76
C THR A 286 5.45 -4.02 10.31
N GLY A 287 5.07 -5.17 9.76
CA GLY A 287 5.98 -6.06 9.04
C GLY A 287 6.02 -5.80 7.52
N TYR A 288 5.23 -4.84 7.04
CA TYR A 288 5.16 -4.51 5.61
C TYR A 288 6.22 -3.46 5.23
N VAL A 289 7.46 -3.90 5.25
CA VAL A 289 8.67 -3.09 5.08
C VAL A 289 9.37 -3.35 3.75
N ILE A 290 8.60 -3.65 2.71
CA ILE A 290 9.13 -3.89 1.35
C ILE A 290 9.60 -2.59 0.69
N ASP A 291 9.02 -1.46 1.12
CA ASP A 291 9.35 -0.11 0.67
C ASP A 291 8.98 0.90 1.77
N PRO A 292 9.64 2.08 1.86
CA PRO A 292 9.22 3.15 2.78
C PRO A 292 7.79 3.63 2.54
N GLU A 293 7.32 3.66 1.28
CA GLU A 293 5.94 4.04 0.95
C GLU A 293 4.92 3.12 1.64
N GLU A 294 5.12 1.81 1.55
CA GLU A 294 4.25 0.80 2.15
C GLU A 294 4.29 0.81 3.68
N CYS A 295 5.50 0.91 4.24
CA CYS A 295 5.67 1.00 5.69
C CYS A 295 4.95 2.23 6.25
N LEU A 296 5.05 3.37 5.57
CA LEU A 296 4.41 4.62 5.98
C LEU A 296 2.90 4.58 5.76
N ALA A 297 2.40 3.92 4.69
CA ALA A 297 0.98 3.74 4.45
C ALA A 297 0.31 2.92 5.56
N ASP A 298 0.95 1.84 6.03
CA ASP A 298 0.49 1.10 7.19
C ASP A 298 0.47 1.97 8.46
N ASN A 299 1.58 2.66 8.76
CA ASN A 299 1.66 3.53 9.93
C ASN A 299 0.64 4.67 9.88
N PHE A 300 0.39 5.25 8.70
CA PHE A 300 -0.63 6.28 8.50
C PHE A 300 -2.04 5.72 8.75
N SER A 301 -2.35 4.55 8.19
CA SER A 301 -3.64 3.89 8.42
C SER A 301 -3.86 3.60 9.91
N TYR A 302 -2.83 3.17 10.63
CA TYR A 302 -2.87 2.96 12.07
C TYR A 302 -3.08 4.27 12.84
N ALA A 303 -2.35 5.32 12.48
CA ALA A 303 -2.51 6.64 13.10
C ALA A 303 -3.92 7.19 12.95
N VAL A 304 -4.53 7.00 11.76
CA VAL A 304 -5.87 7.49 11.42
C VAL A 304 -6.96 6.65 12.08
N ILE A 305 -6.88 5.33 12.03
CA ILE A 305 -7.99 4.45 12.46
C ILE A 305 -7.90 4.08 13.93
N TYR A 306 -6.70 3.79 14.45
CA TYR A 306 -6.53 3.31 15.84
C TYR A 306 -5.93 4.35 16.78
N GLY A 307 -5.36 5.43 16.25
CA GLY A 307 -4.71 6.46 17.05
C GLY A 307 -3.54 5.90 17.87
N GLU A 308 -3.25 6.51 19.02
CA GLU A 308 -2.15 6.09 19.90
C GLU A 308 -2.32 4.69 20.51
N LYS A 309 -3.54 4.17 20.55
CA LYS A 309 -3.83 2.89 21.20
C LYS A 309 -3.40 1.67 20.39
N GLY A 310 -3.29 1.83 19.09
CA GLY A 310 -3.01 0.73 18.18
C GLY A 310 -4.15 -0.28 18.03
N PRO A 311 -4.04 -1.19 17.04
CA PRO A 311 -5.08 -2.17 16.73
C PRO A 311 -5.37 -3.13 17.88
N GLU A 312 -4.40 -3.42 18.72
CA GLU A 312 -4.56 -4.31 19.90
C GLU A 312 -4.90 -3.56 21.20
N GLY A 313 -4.94 -2.21 21.18
CA GLY A 313 -5.25 -1.38 22.34
C GLY A 313 -4.12 -1.22 23.36
N ASN A 314 -2.91 -1.68 23.04
CA ASN A 314 -1.72 -1.66 23.92
C ASN A 314 -0.59 -0.74 23.40
N GLY A 315 -0.86 0.08 22.37
CA GLY A 315 0.09 0.99 21.74
C GLY A 315 0.91 0.30 20.64
N TYR A 316 2.05 0.90 20.33
CA TYR A 316 2.94 0.47 19.25
C TYR A 316 4.36 0.25 19.77
N PRO A 317 5.16 -0.62 19.12
CA PRO A 317 6.59 -0.74 19.40
C PRO A 317 7.35 0.58 19.22
N ASN A 318 6.99 1.37 18.18
CA ASN A 318 7.55 2.67 17.85
C ASN A 318 6.42 3.73 17.82
N PRO A 319 5.91 4.17 19.00
CA PRO A 319 4.81 5.13 19.07
C PRO A 319 5.19 6.52 18.56
N GLU A 320 6.48 6.85 18.48
CA GLU A 320 7.00 8.11 17.95
C GLU A 320 6.67 8.29 16.46
N ILE A 321 6.61 7.23 15.65
CA ILE A 321 6.21 7.29 14.25
C ILE A 321 4.75 7.75 14.13
N ILE A 322 3.86 7.14 14.90
CA ILE A 322 2.43 7.48 14.93
C ILE A 322 2.24 8.92 15.42
N SER A 323 2.92 9.30 16.52
CA SER A 323 2.82 10.65 17.07
C SER A 323 3.35 11.72 16.12
N ALA A 324 4.41 11.43 15.36
CA ALA A 324 4.94 12.35 14.36
C ALA A 324 3.95 12.57 13.20
N MET A 325 3.32 11.52 12.68
CA MET A 325 2.28 11.63 11.65
C MET A 325 1.08 12.44 12.14
N GLN A 326 0.59 12.15 13.36
CA GLN A 326 -0.52 12.90 13.95
C GLN A 326 -0.16 14.36 14.22
N ALA A 327 1.07 14.65 14.65
CA ALA A 327 1.56 16.01 14.84
C ALA A 327 1.61 16.78 13.50
N TRP A 328 2.02 16.14 12.42
CA TRP A 328 2.00 16.73 11.09
C TRP A 328 0.58 17.08 10.64
N LEU A 329 -0.38 16.16 10.82
CA LEU A 329 -1.79 16.38 10.49
C LEU A 329 -2.46 17.49 11.33
N ASN A 330 -1.97 17.73 12.56
CA ASN A 330 -2.43 18.80 13.46
C ASN A 330 -1.84 20.17 13.12
N ASN A 331 -0.66 20.21 12.50
CA ASN A 331 0.01 21.47 12.20
C ASN A 331 -0.67 22.16 11.00
N GLU A 332 -0.73 23.48 11.07
CA GLU A 332 -1.16 24.27 9.92
C GLU A 332 -0.11 24.13 8.81
N GLN A 333 -0.52 23.59 7.70
CA GLN A 333 0.26 23.51 6.46
C GLN A 333 0.42 24.91 5.86
#